data_edf352f394d5beac7f2f9767ac75e63c
#
_entry.id   edf352f394d5beac7f2f9767ac75e63c
#
_cell.length_a   1.000
_cell.length_b   1.000
_cell.length_c   1.000
_cell.angle_alpha   90.00
_cell.angle_beta   90.00
_cell.angle_gamma   90.00
#
_symmetry.space_group_name_H-M   'P 1'
#
loop_
_entity.id
_entity.type
_entity.pdbx_description
1 polymer ?
#
loop_
_entity_poly.entity_id
_entity_poly.type
_entity_poly.pdbx_seq_one_letter_code
_entity_poly.pdbx_strand_id
1 'polypeptide(L)'
;MLSALANIDNCIIKPSKDSSAGIGVRGLQVSDGVVVDYDGSLEKLLKSYRGNFVIEEKVVCCNNLRNLNPSSCNTLRIHTWRNRRENKIEFVSAFLRVGRKGSLIDNGFAGGIAIPIGENGTLSNSGCTLKTYHRYEQSDTGITFKGYKIQQFEEMVEVVCKAHHNLPHFDFIGWDVTVNNNNEVVVIEFNPDPDMRLDQLIFLDNCLLSKQEQIYKVLFNHDKDSD
;
A
#
# COMPACT_ATOMS: atom_id res chain seq x y z
N MET A 1 -7.46 -18.68 -20.62
CA MET A 1 -7.83 -17.87 -19.45
C MET A 1 -8.45 -18.71 -18.33
N LEU A 2 -9.46 -19.53 -18.61
CA LEU A 2 -10.12 -20.34 -17.58
C LEU A 2 -9.22 -21.39 -16.93
N SER A 3 -8.27 -21.97 -17.66
CA SER A 3 -7.29 -22.92 -17.08
C SER A 3 -6.34 -22.31 -16.07
N ALA A 4 -6.07 -21.00 -16.17
CA ALA A 4 -5.21 -20.29 -15.21
C ALA A 4 -5.92 -20.01 -13.88
N LEU A 5 -7.24 -20.07 -13.85
CA LEU A 5 -8.06 -19.86 -12.65
C LEU A 5 -8.42 -21.16 -11.92
N ALA A 6 -8.03 -22.32 -12.46
CA ALA A 6 -8.47 -23.63 -11.96
C ALA A 6 -8.07 -23.90 -10.49
N ASN A 7 -7.02 -23.25 -10.00
CA ASN A 7 -6.48 -23.42 -8.64
C ASN A 7 -6.59 -22.16 -7.77
N ILE A 8 -7.43 -21.20 -8.16
CA ILE A 8 -7.58 -19.93 -7.45
C ILE A 8 -9.03 -19.81 -6.98
N ASP A 9 -9.25 -19.78 -5.68
CA ASP A 9 -10.59 -19.64 -5.09
C ASP A 9 -11.11 -18.18 -5.12
N ASN A 10 -10.20 -17.23 -4.94
CA ASN A 10 -10.51 -15.81 -4.91
C ASN A 10 -9.46 -15.02 -5.69
N CYS A 11 -9.89 -14.18 -6.59
CA CYS A 11 -8.97 -13.31 -7.33
C CYS A 11 -9.44 -11.86 -7.37
N ILE A 12 -8.51 -11.00 -7.72
CA ILE A 12 -8.74 -9.58 -8.01
C ILE A 12 -8.51 -9.39 -9.52
N ILE A 13 -9.47 -8.77 -10.18
CA ILE A 13 -9.28 -8.25 -11.53
C ILE A 13 -9.14 -6.73 -11.45
N LYS A 14 -8.17 -6.19 -12.17
CA LYS A 14 -7.92 -4.74 -12.24
C LYS A 14 -7.48 -4.31 -13.63
N PRO A 15 -7.73 -3.05 -14.05
CA PRO A 15 -7.16 -2.52 -15.29
C PRO A 15 -5.63 -2.57 -15.21
N SER A 16 -4.97 -2.91 -16.33
CA SER A 16 -3.49 -2.89 -16.42
C SER A 16 -2.93 -1.55 -16.88
N LYS A 17 -3.79 -0.62 -17.29
CA LYS A 17 -3.43 0.71 -17.79
C LYS A 17 -4.47 1.74 -17.36
N ASP A 18 -4.05 2.99 -17.29
CA ASP A 18 -4.92 4.17 -17.10
C ASP A 18 -5.83 4.07 -15.86
N SER A 19 -5.35 3.41 -14.80
CA SER A 19 -6.09 3.22 -13.55
C SER A 19 -5.22 3.63 -12.37
N SER A 20 -5.83 4.38 -11.45
CA SER A 20 -5.25 4.77 -10.17
C SER A 20 -6.29 4.67 -9.06
N ALA A 21 -5.86 4.76 -7.81
CA ALA A 21 -6.73 4.83 -6.65
C ALA A 21 -7.73 3.65 -6.50
N GLY A 22 -7.44 2.49 -7.07
CA GLY A 22 -8.32 1.30 -7.02
C GLY A 22 -9.53 1.37 -7.95
N ILE A 23 -9.56 2.33 -8.88
CA ILE A 23 -10.65 2.43 -9.87
C ILE A 23 -10.64 1.20 -10.76
N GLY A 24 -11.81 0.54 -10.88
CA GLY A 24 -11.96 -0.66 -11.71
C GLY A 24 -11.48 -1.97 -11.06
N VAL A 25 -10.99 -1.94 -9.83
CA VAL A 25 -10.65 -3.16 -9.08
C VAL A 25 -11.93 -3.90 -8.68
N ARG A 26 -11.98 -5.21 -8.92
CA ARG A 26 -13.10 -6.08 -8.56
C ARG A 26 -12.58 -7.38 -7.95
N GLY A 27 -13.24 -7.84 -6.88
CA GLY A 27 -13.08 -9.20 -6.39
C GLY A 27 -13.93 -10.18 -7.19
N LEU A 28 -13.38 -11.34 -7.48
CA LEU A 28 -14.08 -12.44 -8.11
C LEU A 28 -13.91 -13.68 -7.26
N GLN A 29 -15.00 -14.41 -7.00
CA GLN A 29 -14.92 -15.78 -6.49
C GLN A 29 -14.86 -16.76 -7.62
N VAL A 30 -13.99 -17.74 -7.49
CA VAL A 30 -13.79 -18.79 -8.49
C VAL A 30 -14.01 -20.14 -7.82
N SER A 31 -14.75 -21.04 -8.48
CA SER A 31 -14.89 -22.43 -8.10
C SER A 31 -14.69 -23.29 -9.35
N ASP A 32 -13.79 -24.26 -9.26
CA ASP A 32 -13.44 -25.16 -10.37
C ASP A 32 -13.09 -24.41 -11.67
N GLY A 33 -12.41 -23.28 -11.56
CA GLY A 33 -12.04 -22.44 -12.69
C GLY A 33 -13.17 -21.59 -13.28
N VAL A 34 -14.35 -21.57 -12.63
CA VAL A 34 -15.51 -20.78 -13.03
C VAL A 34 -15.74 -19.65 -12.03
N VAL A 35 -15.98 -18.43 -12.54
CA VAL A 35 -16.37 -17.30 -11.69
C VAL A 35 -17.82 -17.51 -11.23
N VAL A 36 -18.03 -17.65 -9.91
CA VAL A 36 -19.32 -18.01 -9.32
C VAL A 36 -20.01 -16.86 -8.60
N ASP A 37 -19.27 -15.84 -8.16
CA ASP A 37 -19.80 -14.67 -7.46
C ASP A 37 -19.43 -13.39 -8.19
N TYR A 38 -20.10 -13.17 -9.28
CA TYR A 38 -20.09 -11.89 -9.97
C TYR A 38 -21.52 -11.53 -10.37
N ASP A 39 -22.02 -10.44 -9.78
CA ASP A 39 -23.34 -9.89 -10.08
C ASP A 39 -23.31 -9.17 -11.44
N GLY A 40 -23.30 -9.95 -12.50
CA GLY A 40 -23.28 -9.47 -13.87
C GLY A 40 -22.62 -10.43 -14.85
N SER A 41 -22.58 -10.03 -16.11
CA SER A 41 -21.89 -10.79 -17.14
C SER A 41 -20.37 -10.57 -17.06
N LEU A 42 -19.62 -11.63 -16.76
CA LEU A 42 -18.16 -11.62 -16.81
C LEU A 42 -17.64 -11.11 -18.17
N GLU A 43 -18.33 -11.46 -19.24
CA GLU A 43 -18.00 -10.98 -20.57
C GLU A 43 -18.12 -9.44 -20.69
N LYS A 44 -19.18 -8.84 -20.12
CA LYS A 44 -19.33 -7.39 -20.07
C LYS A 44 -18.22 -6.74 -19.22
N LEU A 45 -17.87 -7.34 -18.09
CA LEU A 45 -16.76 -6.88 -17.24
C LEU A 45 -15.46 -6.87 -18.03
N LEU A 46 -15.08 -7.98 -18.65
CA LEU A 46 -13.85 -8.10 -19.43
C LEU A 46 -13.83 -7.12 -20.62
N LYS A 47 -14.96 -6.94 -21.29
CA LYS A 47 -15.11 -5.93 -22.36
C LYS A 47 -14.91 -4.50 -21.85
N SER A 48 -15.33 -4.18 -20.61
CA SER A 48 -15.15 -2.86 -20.02
C SER A 48 -13.69 -2.46 -19.86
N TYR A 49 -12.79 -3.43 -19.67
CA TYR A 49 -11.34 -3.21 -19.58
C TYR A 49 -10.66 -3.11 -20.96
N ARG A 50 -11.38 -3.26 -22.06
CA ARG A 50 -10.87 -3.19 -23.44
C ARG A 50 -9.64 -4.10 -23.67
N GLY A 51 -9.60 -5.26 -23.03
CA GLY A 51 -8.48 -6.20 -23.10
C GLY A 51 -7.24 -5.83 -22.25
N ASN A 52 -7.29 -4.73 -21.53
CA ASN A 52 -6.17 -4.26 -20.67
C ASN A 52 -6.50 -4.52 -19.19
N PHE A 53 -6.31 -5.74 -18.72
CA PHE A 53 -6.54 -6.12 -17.34
C PHE A 53 -5.50 -7.13 -16.86
N VAL A 54 -5.37 -7.22 -15.56
CA VAL A 54 -4.58 -8.23 -14.85
C VAL A 54 -5.51 -8.95 -13.88
N ILE A 55 -5.33 -10.25 -13.75
CA ILE A 55 -5.99 -11.08 -12.74
C ILE A 55 -4.88 -11.57 -11.80
N GLU A 56 -5.06 -11.33 -10.52
CA GLU A 56 -4.13 -11.72 -9.47
C GLU A 56 -4.88 -12.50 -8.39
N GLU A 57 -4.17 -13.39 -7.70
CA GLU A 57 -4.69 -14.02 -6.51
C GLU A 57 -4.99 -12.96 -5.44
N LYS A 58 -6.14 -13.09 -4.78
CA LYS A 58 -6.50 -12.17 -3.69
C LYS A 58 -5.64 -12.48 -2.46
N VAL A 59 -4.82 -11.53 -2.08
CA VAL A 59 -4.05 -11.63 -0.83
C VAL A 59 -4.99 -11.51 0.37
N VAL A 60 -4.95 -12.51 1.25
CA VAL A 60 -5.60 -12.48 2.55
C VAL A 60 -4.56 -12.09 3.59
N CYS A 61 -4.79 -10.97 4.27
CA CYS A 61 -3.86 -10.47 5.28
C CYS A 61 -3.76 -11.39 6.50
N CYS A 62 -2.61 -11.36 7.17
CA CYS A 62 -2.42 -11.96 8.49
C CYS A 62 -3.41 -11.38 9.53
N ASN A 63 -3.63 -12.09 10.61
CA ASN A 63 -4.59 -11.67 11.64
C ASN A 63 -4.29 -10.30 12.24
N ASN A 64 -3.03 -9.92 12.40
CA ASN A 64 -2.64 -8.61 12.91
C ASN A 64 -3.21 -7.48 12.04
N LEU A 65 -3.09 -7.53 10.72
CA LEU A 65 -3.66 -6.54 9.83
C LEU A 65 -5.18 -6.72 9.64
N ARG A 66 -5.64 -7.96 9.49
CA ARG A 66 -7.03 -8.30 9.22
C ARG A 66 -7.98 -7.89 10.33
N ASN A 67 -7.54 -7.92 11.59
CA ASN A 67 -8.36 -7.50 12.73
C ASN A 67 -8.81 -6.03 12.64
N LEU A 68 -8.04 -5.17 12.00
CA LEU A 68 -8.38 -3.76 11.82
C LEU A 68 -9.52 -3.56 10.81
N ASN A 69 -9.54 -4.35 9.73
CA ASN A 69 -10.69 -4.48 8.82
C ASN A 69 -10.59 -5.82 8.07
N PRO A 70 -11.51 -6.75 8.30
CA PRO A 70 -11.48 -8.06 7.64
C PRO A 70 -11.90 -8.04 6.16
N SER A 71 -12.52 -6.95 5.69
CA SER A 71 -13.09 -6.86 4.33
C SER A 71 -12.05 -6.49 3.28
N SER A 72 -11.01 -5.73 3.65
CA SER A 72 -9.95 -5.28 2.73
C SER A 72 -8.62 -5.97 3.00
N CYS A 73 -7.76 -5.96 1.99
CA CYS A 73 -6.34 -6.13 2.20
C CYS A 73 -5.80 -4.82 2.78
N ASN A 74 -5.49 -4.80 4.08
CA ASN A 74 -4.93 -3.62 4.73
C ASN A 74 -3.43 -3.58 4.41
N THR A 75 -3.00 -2.50 3.75
CA THR A 75 -1.63 -2.37 3.22
C THR A 75 -0.88 -1.25 3.88
N LEU A 76 0.43 -1.41 3.99
CA LEU A 76 1.32 -0.34 4.37
C LEU A 76 1.82 0.37 3.11
N ARG A 77 1.74 1.70 3.09
CA ARG A 77 2.53 2.52 2.20
C ARG A 77 3.86 2.77 2.89
N ILE A 78 4.94 2.26 2.33
CA ILE A 78 6.32 2.46 2.82
C ILE A 78 7.07 3.27 1.78
N HIS A 79 7.71 4.36 2.20
CA HIS A 79 8.55 5.16 1.32
C HIS A 79 10.02 4.83 1.57
N THR A 80 10.75 4.66 0.47
CA THR A 80 12.20 4.45 0.48
C THR A 80 12.88 5.45 -0.46
N TRP A 81 14.07 5.86 -0.07
CA TRP A 81 14.88 6.80 -0.80
C TRP A 81 16.28 6.24 -1.09
N ARG A 82 16.76 6.47 -2.31
CA ARG A 82 18.12 6.15 -2.73
C ARG A 82 19.05 7.32 -2.45
N ASN A 83 19.83 7.20 -1.40
CA ASN A 83 20.93 8.12 -1.13
C ASN A 83 22.11 7.78 -2.04
N ARG A 84 22.24 8.48 -3.16
CA ARG A 84 23.30 8.21 -4.16
C ARG A 84 24.69 8.55 -3.65
N ARG A 85 24.83 9.48 -2.68
CA ARG A 85 26.14 9.83 -2.10
C ARG A 85 26.69 8.70 -1.24
N GLU A 86 25.83 8.06 -0.47
CA GLU A 86 26.21 6.95 0.42
C GLU A 86 26.02 5.58 -0.22
N ASN A 87 25.48 5.53 -1.46
CA ASN A 87 25.10 4.31 -2.16
C ASN A 87 24.20 3.41 -1.28
N LYS A 88 23.21 4.01 -0.61
CA LYS A 88 22.36 3.34 0.36
C LYS A 88 20.88 3.57 0.06
N ILE A 89 20.06 2.58 0.33
CA ILE A 89 18.60 2.72 0.36
C ILE A 89 18.18 2.97 1.80
N GLU A 90 17.41 4.02 2.02
CA GLU A 90 16.94 4.43 3.33
C GLU A 90 15.42 4.36 3.42
N PHE A 91 14.91 3.90 4.55
CA PHE A 91 13.52 4.07 4.95
C PHE A 91 13.24 5.55 5.24
N VAL A 92 12.13 6.06 4.73
CA VAL A 92 11.72 7.46 4.90
C VAL A 92 10.53 7.57 5.84
N SER A 93 9.43 6.94 5.49
CA SER A 93 8.17 6.98 6.26
C SER A 93 7.32 5.78 5.95
N ALA A 94 6.35 5.50 6.81
CA ALA A 94 5.32 4.53 6.55
C ALA A 94 3.98 4.93 7.16
N PHE A 95 2.89 4.57 6.50
CA PHE A 95 1.56 4.62 7.07
C PHE A 95 0.75 3.40 6.67
N LEU A 96 -0.12 2.97 7.57
CA LEU A 96 -1.07 1.89 7.32
C LEU A 96 -2.33 2.46 6.67
N ARG A 97 -2.82 1.78 5.64
CA ARG A 97 -4.14 2.01 5.07
C ARG A 97 -5.09 0.94 5.57
N VAL A 98 -6.21 1.37 6.14
CA VAL A 98 -7.27 0.50 6.63
C VAL A 98 -8.55 0.84 5.89
N GLY A 99 -9.13 -0.15 5.20
CA GLY A 99 -10.41 0.03 4.52
C GLY A 99 -11.56 0.25 5.50
N ARG A 100 -12.69 0.73 5.01
CA ARG A 100 -13.92 0.88 5.78
C ARG A 100 -14.70 -0.44 5.77
N LYS A 101 -15.55 -0.64 6.76
CA LYS A 101 -16.38 -1.84 6.91
C LYS A 101 -17.11 -2.17 5.60
N GLY A 102 -16.92 -3.39 5.11
CA GLY A 102 -17.52 -3.87 3.86
C GLY A 102 -16.77 -3.43 2.58
N SER A 103 -15.74 -2.57 2.68
CA SER A 103 -14.94 -2.19 1.53
C SER A 103 -13.86 -3.24 1.25
N LEU A 104 -13.72 -3.64 -0.01
CA LEU A 104 -12.61 -4.48 -0.47
C LEU A 104 -11.30 -3.68 -0.64
N ILE A 105 -11.40 -2.34 -0.68
CA ILE A 105 -10.30 -1.43 -0.98
C ILE A 105 -9.97 -0.62 0.26
N ASP A 106 -8.69 -0.51 0.59
CA ASP A 106 -8.15 0.28 1.71
C ASP A 106 -7.68 1.69 1.30
N ASN A 107 -7.75 2.01 0.01
CA ASN A 107 -7.25 3.26 -0.54
C ASN A 107 -7.94 4.49 0.07
N GLY A 108 -7.16 5.52 0.39
CA GLY A 108 -7.65 6.76 0.99
C GLY A 108 -8.68 7.50 0.13
N PHE A 109 -8.61 7.44 -1.20
CA PHE A 109 -9.62 8.01 -2.11
C PHE A 109 -10.94 7.22 -2.09
N ALA A 110 -10.91 5.95 -1.73
CA ALA A 110 -12.11 5.13 -1.48
C ALA A 110 -12.68 5.35 -0.05
N GLY A 111 -12.08 6.23 0.75
CA GLY A 111 -12.49 6.56 2.10
C GLY A 111 -11.75 5.76 3.18
N GLY A 112 -10.72 5.02 2.82
CA GLY A 112 -9.85 4.32 3.78
C GLY A 112 -9.17 5.28 4.76
N ILE A 113 -8.84 4.78 5.94
CA ILE A 113 -8.13 5.53 6.98
C ILE A 113 -6.63 5.31 6.78
N ALA A 114 -5.87 6.39 6.68
CA ALA A 114 -4.42 6.37 6.68
C ALA A 114 -3.91 6.70 8.09
N ILE A 115 -3.14 5.80 8.69
CA ILE A 115 -2.64 5.91 10.06
C ILE A 115 -1.10 5.92 10.01
N PRO A 116 -0.44 7.00 10.50
CA PRO A 116 1.02 7.04 10.57
C PRO A 116 1.59 5.89 11.41
N ILE A 117 2.74 5.39 11.00
CA ILE A 117 3.50 4.36 11.71
C ILE A 117 4.82 4.96 12.17
N GLY A 118 5.14 4.80 13.45
CA GLY A 118 6.46 5.14 13.99
C GLY A 118 7.54 4.16 13.54
N GLU A 119 8.81 4.55 13.69
CA GLU A 119 9.97 3.73 13.28
C GLU A 119 10.00 2.33 13.91
N ASN A 120 9.38 2.17 15.06
CA ASN A 120 9.25 0.89 15.75
C ASN A 120 8.05 0.04 15.29
N GLY A 121 7.31 0.46 14.25
CA GLY A 121 6.13 -0.25 13.76
C GLY A 121 4.85 -0.02 14.58
N THR A 122 4.82 0.97 15.47
CA THR A 122 3.64 1.28 16.29
C THR A 122 2.78 2.36 15.59
N LEU A 123 1.47 2.15 15.54
CA LEU A 123 0.53 3.11 14.99
C LEU A 123 0.45 4.38 15.86
N SER A 124 0.28 5.52 15.22
CA SER A 124 -0.03 6.79 15.87
C SER A 124 -1.41 6.76 16.54
N ASN A 125 -1.70 7.77 17.37
CA ASN A 125 -2.95 7.84 18.12
C ASN A 125 -4.18 7.95 17.23
N SER A 126 -4.05 8.54 16.03
CA SER A 126 -5.16 8.71 15.10
C SER A 126 -4.72 8.57 13.65
N GLY A 127 -5.63 8.16 12.81
CA GLY A 127 -5.53 8.20 11.37
C GLY A 127 -6.49 9.21 10.76
N CYS A 128 -6.36 9.46 9.46
CA CYS A 128 -7.15 10.44 8.73
C CYS A 128 -7.68 9.83 7.42
N THR A 129 -8.88 10.22 7.00
CA THR A 129 -9.38 9.93 5.66
C THR A 129 -9.04 11.09 4.72
N LEU A 130 -8.58 10.77 3.52
CA LEU A 130 -8.21 11.78 2.51
C LEU A 130 -9.38 12.62 2.02
N LYS A 131 -10.55 12.00 1.91
CA LYS A 131 -11.71 12.63 1.27
C LYS A 131 -12.39 13.67 2.13
N THR A 132 -12.43 13.45 3.45
CA THR A 132 -13.16 14.31 4.39
C THR A 132 -12.25 14.93 5.45
N TYR A 133 -10.97 14.56 5.48
CA TYR A 133 -10.00 14.95 6.51
C TYR A 133 -10.43 14.60 7.94
N HIS A 134 -11.43 13.72 8.06
CA HIS A 134 -11.91 13.28 9.36
C HIS A 134 -10.88 12.38 10.04
N ARG A 135 -10.68 12.60 11.35
CA ARG A 135 -9.75 11.81 12.16
C ARG A 135 -10.48 10.72 12.92
N TYR A 136 -9.82 9.58 13.01
CA TYR A 136 -10.32 8.40 13.71
C TYR A 136 -9.21 7.91 14.65
N GLU A 137 -9.60 7.51 15.87
CA GLU A 137 -8.70 6.92 16.87
C GLU A 137 -8.81 5.39 16.90
N GLN A 138 -9.77 4.84 16.18
CA GLN A 138 -10.04 3.40 16.09
C GLN A 138 -10.52 3.01 14.70
N SER A 139 -10.37 1.72 14.37
CA SER A 139 -10.94 1.12 13.18
C SER A 139 -12.45 0.91 13.29
N ASP A 140 -13.12 0.57 12.20
CA ASP A 140 -14.54 0.22 12.20
C ASP A 140 -14.85 -1.08 12.98
N THR A 141 -13.84 -1.86 13.32
CA THR A 141 -13.93 -3.03 14.22
C THR A 141 -13.78 -2.68 15.69
N GLY A 142 -13.55 -1.40 16.03
CA GLY A 142 -13.38 -0.93 17.39
C GLY A 142 -11.95 -1.08 17.94
N ILE A 143 -10.99 -1.43 17.13
CA ILE A 143 -9.59 -1.52 17.58
C ILE A 143 -8.96 -0.13 17.60
N THR A 144 -8.49 0.28 18.77
CA THR A 144 -7.77 1.55 18.99
C THR A 144 -6.40 1.51 18.30
N PHE A 145 -6.04 2.59 17.60
CA PHE A 145 -4.76 2.69 16.90
C PHE A 145 -3.60 2.93 17.86
N LYS A 146 -3.81 3.76 18.89
CA LYS A 146 -2.77 4.09 19.87
C LYS A 146 -2.13 2.84 20.47
N GLY A 147 -0.83 2.68 20.22
CA GLY A 147 -0.06 1.56 20.76
C GLY A 147 -0.25 0.24 20.00
N TYR A 148 -1.08 0.20 18.95
CA TYR A 148 -1.20 -0.99 18.11
C TYR A 148 0.09 -1.20 17.32
N LYS A 149 0.72 -2.36 17.50
CA LYS A 149 1.99 -2.69 16.85
C LYS A 149 1.72 -3.54 15.61
N ILE A 150 2.27 -3.09 14.47
CA ILE A 150 2.32 -3.89 13.25
C ILE A 150 3.43 -4.92 13.42
N GLN A 151 3.04 -6.19 13.43
CA GLN A 151 3.99 -7.29 13.44
C GLN A 151 4.75 -7.31 12.10
N GLN A 152 6.00 -7.77 12.13
CA GLN A 152 6.85 -7.88 10.93
C GLN A 152 7.14 -6.55 10.21
N PHE A 153 6.91 -5.40 10.85
CA PHE A 153 7.18 -4.09 10.24
C PHE A 153 8.63 -3.95 9.77
N GLU A 154 9.57 -4.36 10.59
CA GLU A 154 11.01 -4.33 10.27
C GLU A 154 11.32 -5.19 9.04
N GLU A 155 10.75 -6.40 8.97
CA GLU A 155 10.89 -7.30 7.81
C GLU A 155 10.30 -6.68 6.54
N MET A 156 9.12 -6.02 6.64
CA MET A 156 8.52 -5.31 5.50
C MET A 156 9.45 -4.21 4.97
N VAL A 157 10.06 -3.42 5.87
CA VAL A 157 11.03 -2.38 5.50
C VAL A 157 12.27 -2.99 4.83
N GLU A 158 12.80 -4.07 5.37
CA GLU A 158 13.96 -4.76 4.78
C GLU A 158 13.66 -5.27 3.35
N VAL A 159 12.49 -5.90 3.15
CA VAL A 159 12.08 -6.44 1.86
C VAL A 159 12.01 -5.33 0.81
N VAL A 160 11.37 -4.19 1.12
CA VAL A 160 11.25 -3.09 0.14
C VAL A 160 12.58 -2.38 -0.10
N CYS A 161 13.45 -2.26 0.91
CA CYS A 161 14.79 -1.71 0.72
C CYS A 161 15.63 -2.60 -0.22
N LYS A 162 15.57 -3.92 -0.05
CA LYS A 162 16.21 -4.89 -0.95
C LYS A 162 15.63 -4.80 -2.37
N ALA A 163 14.30 -4.70 -2.50
CA ALA A 163 13.64 -4.55 -3.79
C ALA A 163 14.06 -3.24 -4.49
N HIS A 164 14.12 -2.12 -3.76
CA HIS A 164 14.56 -0.82 -4.30
C HIS A 164 15.99 -0.87 -4.82
N HIS A 165 16.85 -1.65 -4.20
CA HIS A 165 18.24 -1.78 -4.66
C HIS A 165 18.34 -2.27 -6.11
N ASN A 166 17.40 -3.10 -6.53
CA ASN A 166 17.30 -3.65 -7.89
C ASN A 166 16.64 -2.69 -8.90
N LEU A 167 16.22 -1.50 -8.47
CA LEU A 167 15.55 -0.50 -9.30
C LEU A 167 16.41 0.80 -9.38
N PRO A 168 17.58 0.77 -10.04
CA PRO A 168 18.59 1.85 -9.98
C PRO A 168 18.14 3.17 -10.62
N HIS A 169 17.06 3.15 -11.39
CA HIS A 169 16.55 4.33 -12.10
C HIS A 169 15.62 5.20 -11.26
N PHE A 170 15.20 4.70 -10.09
CA PHE A 170 14.28 5.43 -9.21
C PHE A 170 15.02 5.85 -7.94
N ASP A 171 14.88 7.11 -7.55
CA ASP A 171 15.47 7.64 -6.34
C ASP A 171 14.48 7.63 -5.15
N PHE A 172 13.18 7.70 -5.45
CA PHE A 172 12.14 7.68 -4.45
C PHE A 172 11.02 6.74 -4.88
N ILE A 173 10.64 5.82 -4.00
CA ILE A 173 9.60 4.83 -4.28
C ILE A 173 8.63 4.74 -3.10
N GLY A 174 7.32 4.73 -3.42
CA GLY A 174 6.26 4.34 -2.50
C GLY A 174 5.83 2.89 -2.75
N TRP A 175 5.97 2.05 -1.75
CA TRP A 175 5.65 0.62 -1.80
C TRP A 175 4.33 0.34 -1.14
N ASP A 176 3.48 -0.46 -1.76
CA ASP A 176 2.28 -1.01 -1.15
C ASP A 176 2.57 -2.45 -0.73
N VAL A 177 2.60 -2.67 0.59
CA VAL A 177 3.08 -3.92 1.18
C VAL A 177 2.07 -4.44 2.20
N THR A 178 1.93 -5.73 2.29
CA THR A 178 1.14 -6.39 3.34
C THR A 178 1.84 -7.65 3.83
N VAL A 179 1.25 -8.29 4.83
CA VAL A 179 1.64 -9.63 5.30
C VAL A 179 0.47 -10.57 5.06
N ASN A 180 0.70 -11.67 4.35
CA ASN A 180 -0.34 -12.64 4.07
C ASN A 180 -0.66 -13.54 5.29
N ASN A 181 -1.66 -14.40 5.15
CA ASN A 181 -2.09 -15.33 6.20
C ASN A 181 -1.07 -16.43 6.54
N ASN A 182 -0.03 -16.60 5.71
CA ASN A 182 1.12 -17.46 5.99
C ASN A 182 2.24 -16.71 6.74
N ASN A 183 2.01 -15.45 7.13
CA ASN A 183 3.00 -14.54 7.71
C ASN A 183 4.17 -14.20 6.77
N GLU A 184 3.95 -14.20 5.47
CA GLU A 184 4.92 -13.79 4.47
C GLU A 184 4.67 -12.35 4.05
N VAL A 185 5.74 -11.57 3.89
CA VAL A 185 5.67 -10.21 3.36
C VAL A 185 5.39 -10.26 1.86
N VAL A 186 4.35 -9.53 1.44
CA VAL A 186 3.92 -9.46 0.04
C VAL A 186 3.96 -8.01 -0.43
N VAL A 187 4.73 -7.74 -1.48
CA VAL A 187 4.72 -6.46 -2.18
C VAL A 187 3.61 -6.50 -3.23
N ILE A 188 2.61 -5.64 -3.06
CA ILE A 188 1.46 -5.55 -3.98
C ILE A 188 1.81 -4.74 -5.22
N GLU A 189 2.42 -3.56 -5.01
CA GLU A 189 2.85 -2.67 -6.08
C GLU A 189 3.91 -1.69 -5.60
N PHE A 190 4.58 -1.03 -6.55
CA PHE A 190 5.42 0.12 -6.25
C PHE A 190 5.02 1.32 -7.11
N ASN A 191 5.18 2.52 -6.55
CA ASN A 191 4.88 3.79 -7.18
C ASN A 191 6.19 4.59 -7.28
N PRO A 192 6.71 4.83 -8.50
CA PRO A 192 7.98 5.54 -8.70
C PRO A 192 7.86 7.06 -8.50
N ASP A 193 6.64 7.57 -8.45
CA ASP A 193 6.31 8.99 -8.18
C ASP A 193 5.14 9.04 -7.18
N PRO A 194 5.40 8.68 -5.91
CA PRO A 194 4.34 8.64 -4.92
C PRO A 194 3.87 10.05 -4.53
N ASP A 195 2.56 10.19 -4.37
CA ASP A 195 1.96 11.43 -3.88
C ASP A 195 2.27 11.64 -2.39
N MET A 196 3.18 12.56 -2.09
CA MET A 196 3.61 12.89 -0.73
C MET A 196 2.66 13.84 0.02
N ARG A 197 1.62 14.36 -0.63
CA ARG A 197 0.64 15.26 0.04
C ARG A 197 -0.09 14.55 1.15
N LEU A 198 -0.35 13.24 0.98
CA LEU A 198 -0.97 12.44 2.02
C LEU A 198 -0.08 12.33 3.25
N ASP A 199 1.20 12.06 3.04
CA ASP A 199 2.17 11.99 4.14
C ASP A 199 2.20 13.29 4.93
N GLN A 200 2.28 14.43 4.26
CA GLN A 200 2.25 15.74 4.92
C GLN A 200 0.96 15.98 5.72
N LEU A 201 -0.18 15.47 5.24
CA LEU A 201 -1.46 15.62 5.91
C LEU A 201 -1.60 14.76 7.16
N ILE A 202 -1.12 13.52 7.11
CA ILE A 202 -1.28 12.55 8.20
C ILE A 202 -0.20 12.66 9.26
N PHE A 203 1.01 12.99 8.87
CA PHE A 203 2.13 13.24 9.78
C PHE A 203 2.12 14.71 10.22
N LEU A 204 1.26 15.06 11.17
CA LEU A 204 1.19 16.43 11.71
C LEU A 204 2.48 16.87 12.42
N ASP A 205 3.26 15.93 12.88
CA ASP A 205 4.51 16.13 13.58
C ASP A 205 5.69 15.69 12.68
N ASN A 206 6.00 16.49 11.68
CA ASN A 206 7.33 16.66 11.07
C ASN A 206 8.26 15.43 10.88
N CYS A 207 7.76 14.19 10.86
CA CYS A 207 8.66 13.05 10.66
C CYS A 207 9.35 13.06 9.27
N LEU A 208 8.78 13.76 8.30
CA LEU A 208 9.42 14.02 7.01
C LEU A 208 10.46 15.15 7.06
N LEU A 209 10.34 16.12 7.97
CA LEU A 209 11.20 17.31 7.93
C LEU A 209 12.68 17.00 8.17
N SER A 210 13.01 16.10 9.09
CA SER A 210 14.41 15.72 9.32
C SER A 210 15.02 15.01 8.11
N LYS A 211 14.24 14.13 7.46
CA LYS A 211 14.67 13.45 6.24
C LYS A 211 14.55 14.35 5.00
N GLN A 212 13.59 15.25 4.95
CA GLN A 212 13.41 16.19 3.85
C GLN A 212 14.60 17.13 3.71
N GLU A 213 15.16 17.65 4.78
CA GLU A 213 16.39 18.43 4.73
C GLU A 213 17.58 17.62 4.20
N GLN A 214 17.70 16.37 4.64
CA GLN A 214 18.75 15.47 4.18
C GLN A 214 18.61 15.17 2.68
N ILE A 215 17.39 14.83 2.24
CA ILE A 215 17.06 14.59 0.84
C ILE A 215 17.36 15.84 0.01
N TYR A 216 16.91 17.01 0.47
CA TYR A 216 17.15 18.29 -0.20
C TYR A 216 18.65 18.58 -0.34
N LYS A 217 19.43 18.42 0.73
CA LYS A 217 20.89 18.60 0.69
C LYS A 217 21.57 17.67 -0.31
N VAL A 218 21.11 16.43 -0.43
CA VAL A 218 21.68 15.48 -1.40
C VAL A 218 21.30 15.84 -2.84
N LEU A 219 20.05 16.26 -3.07
CA LEU A 219 19.56 16.56 -4.42
C LEU A 219 20.05 17.91 -4.96
N PHE A 220 20.18 18.93 -4.11
CA PHE A 220 20.38 20.31 -4.54
C PHE A 220 21.73 20.94 -4.13
N ASN A 221 22.50 20.33 -3.22
CA ASN A 221 23.84 20.84 -2.89
C ASN A 221 24.95 20.26 -3.79
N HIS A 222 24.68 20.15 -5.08
CA HIS A 222 25.62 19.60 -6.04
C HIS A 222 26.82 20.53 -6.37
N ASP A 223 26.85 21.79 -5.94
CA ASP A 223 27.74 22.77 -6.56
C ASP A 223 28.57 23.62 -5.57
N LYS A 224 28.94 23.11 -4.41
CA LYS A 224 29.84 23.89 -3.54
C LYS A 224 31.20 23.25 -3.22
N ASP A 225 31.47 22.03 -3.72
CA ASP A 225 32.74 21.35 -3.48
C ASP A 225 33.56 21.06 -4.77
N SER A 226 33.40 21.87 -5.79
CA SER A 226 34.21 21.85 -7.01
C SER A 226 34.75 23.24 -7.32
N ASP A 227 35.56 23.78 -6.41
CA ASP A 227 36.58 24.81 -6.67
C ASP A 227 37.86 24.47 -5.88
#